data_2a728412577b25466746369a3d5fb322
#
_entry.id   2a728412577b25466746369a3d5fb322
#
_cell.length_a   1.000
_cell.length_b   1.000
_cell.length_c   1.000
_cell.angle_alpha   90.00
_cell.angle_beta   90.00
_cell.angle_gamma   90.00
#
_symmetry.space_group_name_H-M   'P 1'
#
loop_
_entity.id
_entity.type
_entity.pdbx_description
1 polymer ?
#
loop_
_entity_poly.entity_id
_entity_poly.type
_entity_poly.pdbx_seq_one_letter_code
_entity_poly.pdbx_strand_id
1 'polypeptide(L)'
;MTVDVTVLRVFTDAGGNFGNPLGVVDAATVPAGERQRIATELGYSETIFIDLPTDGSTTAHARIFTPATELPFAGHPTVGAAWWLRDRGTPIRTLQVPAGIVGVSYDDDRTAIRARAEWSPEFAIHDLRSVDEVLGADPDDYSDDAEHYLWAWVDRDGGHIRSRMFASDLGVPEDEATGSAAARITDYLSRDLTITQGKGSQIYTTWDPEGWVLIAGRVVSDGVRQLD
;
A
#
# COMPACT_ATOMS: atom_id res chain seq x y z
N MET A 1 22.67 -13.39 -10.67
CA MET A 1 21.38 -14.08 -10.95
C MET A 1 20.40 -12.97 -11.32
N THR A 2 20.01 -12.91 -12.58
CA THR A 2 19.12 -11.85 -13.04
C THR A 2 17.69 -12.12 -12.55
N VAL A 3 17.08 -11.15 -11.91
CA VAL A 3 15.71 -11.22 -11.37
C VAL A 3 14.84 -10.20 -12.09
N ASP A 4 13.72 -10.67 -12.66
CA ASP A 4 12.71 -9.79 -13.24
C ASP A 4 11.81 -9.22 -12.14
N VAL A 5 11.74 -7.89 -12.06
CA VAL A 5 10.90 -7.16 -11.13
C VAL A 5 9.87 -6.37 -11.92
N THR A 6 8.59 -6.69 -11.77
CA THR A 6 7.54 -5.82 -12.30
C THR A 6 7.40 -4.59 -11.40
N VAL A 7 7.51 -3.40 -12.00
CA VAL A 7 7.35 -2.14 -11.28
C VAL A 7 5.92 -1.64 -11.49
N LEU A 8 5.22 -1.42 -10.39
CA LEU A 8 3.87 -0.88 -10.38
C LEU A 8 3.85 0.48 -9.68
N ARG A 9 2.85 1.29 -10.00
CA ARG A 9 2.40 2.42 -9.16
C ARG A 9 0.99 2.12 -8.65
N VAL A 10 0.86 2.03 -7.34
CA VAL A 10 -0.38 1.67 -6.66
C VAL A 10 -1.05 2.92 -6.08
N PHE A 11 -2.36 3.01 -6.20
CA PHE A 11 -3.18 4.17 -5.80
C PHE A 11 -3.00 5.40 -6.71
N THR A 12 -2.87 5.17 -8.02
CA THR A 12 -2.84 6.26 -9.00
C THR A 12 -4.19 7.01 -9.03
N ASP A 13 -4.16 8.24 -9.56
CA ASP A 13 -5.38 8.97 -9.91
C ASP A 13 -6.10 8.34 -11.12
N ALA A 14 -7.22 8.91 -11.53
CA ALA A 14 -7.98 8.44 -12.68
C ALA A 14 -7.24 8.59 -14.02
N GLY A 15 -6.23 9.45 -14.08
CA GLY A 15 -5.37 9.65 -15.24
C GLY A 15 -4.14 8.73 -15.26
N GLY A 16 -3.98 7.87 -14.24
CA GLY A 16 -2.79 7.00 -14.10
C GLY A 16 -1.55 7.75 -13.61
N ASN A 17 -1.71 8.96 -13.05
CA ASN A 17 -0.61 9.71 -12.47
C ASN A 17 -0.44 9.36 -10.99
N PHE A 18 0.70 9.78 -10.40
CA PHE A 18 1.05 9.53 -8.99
C PHE A 18 1.12 8.03 -8.66
N GLY A 19 0.72 7.66 -7.46
CA GLY A 19 0.77 6.28 -6.95
C GLY A 19 2.10 5.92 -6.31
N ASN A 20 2.05 4.98 -5.37
CA ASN A 20 3.23 4.51 -4.65
C ASN A 20 3.96 3.43 -5.46
N PRO A 21 5.28 3.59 -5.73
CA PRO A 21 6.07 2.58 -6.42
C PRO A 21 6.14 1.26 -5.65
N LEU A 22 6.01 0.14 -6.37
CA LEU A 22 6.07 -1.21 -5.83
C LEU A 22 6.86 -2.12 -6.74
N GLY A 23 7.83 -2.85 -6.18
CA GLY A 23 8.46 -3.97 -6.83
C GLY A 23 7.67 -5.27 -6.59
N VAL A 24 7.28 -5.97 -7.67
CA VAL A 24 6.61 -7.27 -7.59
C VAL A 24 7.49 -8.34 -8.21
N VAL A 25 7.75 -9.39 -7.46
CA VAL A 25 8.66 -10.48 -7.85
C VAL A 25 7.95 -11.83 -7.70
N ASP A 26 8.09 -12.72 -8.69
CA ASP A 26 7.74 -14.12 -8.55
C ASP A 26 8.69 -14.80 -7.57
N ALA A 27 8.17 -15.25 -6.44
CA ALA A 27 8.95 -15.83 -5.36
C ALA A 27 9.69 -17.11 -5.77
N ALA A 28 9.22 -17.83 -6.77
CA ALA A 28 9.86 -19.03 -7.29
C ALA A 28 11.19 -18.74 -8.00
N THR A 29 11.40 -17.50 -8.45
CA THR A 29 12.62 -17.09 -9.16
C THR A 29 13.74 -16.62 -8.24
N VAL A 30 13.46 -16.50 -6.91
CA VAL A 30 14.39 -15.91 -5.93
C VAL A 30 14.49 -16.78 -4.68
N PRO A 31 15.70 -17.19 -4.26
CA PRO A 31 15.89 -17.83 -2.98
C PRO A 31 15.38 -16.97 -1.82
N ALA A 32 14.75 -17.56 -0.82
CA ALA A 32 14.16 -16.81 0.31
C ALA A 32 15.19 -15.90 1.01
N GLY A 33 16.45 -16.34 1.13
CA GLY A 33 17.54 -15.57 1.76
C GLY A 33 17.98 -14.33 0.99
N GLU A 34 17.60 -14.20 -0.29
CA GLU A 34 17.98 -13.06 -1.13
C GLU A 34 16.90 -11.95 -1.17
N ARG A 35 15.69 -12.24 -0.68
CA ARG A 35 14.55 -11.33 -0.78
C ARG A 35 14.81 -9.97 -0.14
N GLN A 36 15.41 -9.96 1.07
CA GLN A 36 15.77 -8.70 1.76
C GLN A 36 16.81 -7.89 0.96
N ARG A 37 17.85 -8.55 0.41
CA ARG A 37 18.85 -7.86 -0.42
C ARG A 37 18.22 -7.19 -1.64
N ILE A 38 17.32 -7.88 -2.32
CA ILE A 38 16.61 -7.34 -3.49
C ILE A 38 15.76 -6.15 -3.10
N ALA A 39 15.00 -6.21 -2.00
CA ALA A 39 14.20 -5.09 -1.52
C ALA A 39 15.07 -3.87 -1.17
N THR A 40 16.23 -4.10 -0.52
CA THR A 40 17.20 -3.04 -0.22
C THR A 40 17.77 -2.40 -1.49
N GLU A 41 18.10 -3.21 -2.50
CA GLU A 41 18.68 -2.73 -3.76
C GLU A 41 17.67 -1.95 -4.62
N LEU A 42 16.40 -2.35 -4.61
CA LEU A 42 15.32 -1.64 -5.29
C LEU A 42 15.04 -0.27 -4.68
N GLY A 43 15.12 -0.15 -3.35
CA GLY A 43 14.93 1.10 -2.63
C GLY A 43 13.52 1.68 -2.70
N TYR A 44 12.50 0.86 -3.09
CA TYR A 44 11.10 1.25 -2.96
C TYR A 44 10.68 1.15 -1.49
N SER A 45 9.63 1.85 -1.08
CA SER A 45 9.08 1.71 0.27
C SER A 45 8.80 0.25 0.61
N GLU A 46 8.27 -0.53 -0.35
CA GLU A 46 8.14 -1.99 -0.23
C GLU A 46 8.38 -2.73 -1.55
N THR A 47 8.76 -3.99 -1.39
CA THR A 47 8.83 -5.01 -2.44
C THR A 47 8.06 -6.24 -2.00
N ILE A 48 7.22 -6.80 -2.88
CA ILE A 48 6.42 -7.99 -2.58
C ILE A 48 6.88 -9.19 -3.42
N PHE A 49 7.07 -10.33 -2.73
CA PHE A 49 7.40 -11.61 -3.34
C PHE A 49 6.18 -12.52 -3.28
N ILE A 50 5.72 -13.00 -4.44
CA ILE A 50 4.45 -13.73 -4.58
C ILE A 50 4.73 -15.17 -4.97
N ASP A 51 4.26 -16.12 -4.16
CA ASP A 51 4.12 -17.51 -4.55
C ASP A 51 2.82 -17.64 -5.36
N LEU A 52 2.96 -17.94 -6.64
CA LEU A 52 1.83 -18.02 -7.57
C LEU A 52 0.82 -19.09 -7.13
N PRO A 53 -0.49 -18.87 -7.34
CA PRO A 53 -1.48 -19.87 -7.01
C PRO A 53 -1.25 -21.14 -7.85
N THR A 54 -1.39 -22.30 -7.20
CA THR A 54 -1.39 -23.60 -7.90
C THR A 54 -2.68 -23.81 -8.67
N ASP A 55 -2.69 -24.74 -9.62
CA ASP A 55 -3.82 -25.03 -10.49
C ASP A 55 -5.16 -25.14 -9.74
N GLY A 56 -6.12 -24.30 -10.16
CA GLY A 56 -7.45 -24.23 -9.55
C GLY A 56 -7.56 -23.46 -8.24
N SER A 57 -6.46 -23.01 -7.65
CA SER A 57 -6.47 -22.17 -6.45
C SER A 57 -6.83 -20.73 -6.78
N THR A 58 -7.63 -20.11 -5.91
CA THR A 58 -7.88 -18.66 -5.91
C THR A 58 -7.17 -17.96 -4.74
N THR A 59 -6.19 -18.63 -4.12
CA THR A 59 -5.33 -18.12 -3.04
C THR A 59 -3.88 -18.09 -3.52
N ALA A 60 -3.22 -16.95 -3.38
CA ALA A 60 -1.78 -16.82 -3.49
C ALA A 60 -1.16 -16.57 -2.10
N HIS A 61 0.16 -16.71 -1.98
CA HIS A 61 0.91 -16.39 -0.78
C HIS A 61 1.90 -15.28 -1.10
N ALA A 62 2.16 -14.38 -0.14
CA ALA A 62 3.12 -13.31 -0.34
C ALA A 62 3.91 -12.97 0.92
N ARG A 63 5.10 -12.42 0.70
CA ARG A 63 5.98 -11.84 1.71
C ARG A 63 6.35 -10.42 1.28
N ILE A 64 6.33 -9.48 2.21
CA ILE A 64 6.49 -8.05 1.97
C ILE A 64 7.74 -7.59 2.69
N PHE A 65 8.59 -6.84 2.01
CA PHE A 65 9.85 -6.34 2.55
C PHE A 65 9.99 -4.83 2.28
N THR A 66 10.34 -4.08 3.33
CA THR A 66 10.94 -2.75 3.19
C THR A 66 12.42 -2.91 2.85
N PRO A 67 13.16 -1.85 2.52
CA PRO A 67 14.61 -1.92 2.40
C PRO A 67 15.33 -2.45 3.65
N ALA A 68 14.71 -2.36 4.83
CA ALA A 68 15.33 -2.71 6.11
C ALA A 68 14.82 -4.03 6.71
N THR A 69 13.54 -4.39 6.50
CA THR A 69 12.94 -5.52 7.22
C THR A 69 11.73 -6.10 6.49
N GLU A 70 11.33 -7.31 6.87
CA GLU A 70 10.07 -7.90 6.44
C GLU A 70 8.90 -7.39 7.27
N LEU A 71 7.77 -7.10 6.59
CA LEU A 71 6.52 -6.69 7.22
C LEU A 71 5.49 -7.82 7.23
N PRO A 72 4.71 -7.97 8.31
CA PRO A 72 3.61 -8.92 8.35
C PRO A 72 2.45 -8.55 7.41
N PHE A 73 2.24 -7.26 7.16
CA PHE A 73 1.22 -6.70 6.28
C PHE A 73 1.62 -5.29 5.82
N ALA A 74 1.28 -4.95 4.58
CA ALA A 74 1.27 -3.58 4.07
C ALA A 74 0.19 -3.45 2.99
N GLY A 75 -0.55 -2.33 3.00
CA GLY A 75 -1.75 -2.14 2.18
C GLY A 75 -1.45 -2.05 0.69
N HIS A 76 -0.59 -1.09 0.27
CA HIS A 76 -0.34 -0.89 -1.16
C HIS A 76 0.35 -2.10 -1.84
N PRO A 77 1.32 -2.82 -1.22
CA PRO A 77 1.88 -4.02 -1.84
C PRO A 77 0.84 -5.11 -2.07
N THR A 78 -0.11 -5.25 -1.15
CA THR A 78 -1.16 -6.26 -1.22
C THR A 78 -2.17 -5.94 -2.35
N VAL A 79 -2.55 -4.66 -2.51
CA VAL A 79 -3.38 -4.20 -3.65
C VAL A 79 -2.64 -4.41 -4.97
N GLY A 80 -1.35 -4.04 -5.04
CA GLY A 80 -0.52 -4.22 -6.24
C GLY A 80 -0.35 -5.68 -6.63
N ALA A 81 -0.12 -6.58 -5.65
CA ALA A 81 -0.03 -8.02 -5.90
C ALA A 81 -1.31 -8.61 -6.48
N ALA A 82 -2.46 -8.22 -5.92
CA ALA A 82 -3.77 -8.68 -6.41
C ALA A 82 -4.02 -8.19 -7.85
N TRP A 83 -3.70 -6.92 -8.13
CA TRP A 83 -3.80 -6.37 -9.48
C TRP A 83 -2.87 -7.10 -10.46
N TRP A 84 -1.60 -7.31 -10.09
CA TRP A 84 -0.60 -7.99 -10.92
C TRP A 84 -1.01 -9.40 -11.29
N LEU A 85 -1.59 -10.16 -10.35
CA LEU A 85 -2.12 -11.50 -10.60
C LEU A 85 -3.32 -11.47 -11.57
N ARG A 86 -4.24 -10.49 -11.40
CA ARG A 86 -5.38 -10.29 -12.33
C ARG A 86 -4.90 -9.97 -13.75
N ASP A 87 -3.94 -9.04 -13.88
CA ASP A 87 -3.38 -8.62 -15.19
C ASP A 87 -2.72 -9.79 -15.93
N ARG A 88 -2.13 -10.74 -15.21
CA ARG A 88 -1.56 -11.98 -15.75
C ARG A 88 -2.58 -13.08 -16.03
N GLY A 89 -3.87 -12.80 -15.87
CA GLY A 89 -4.95 -13.77 -16.11
C GLY A 89 -5.16 -14.79 -14.99
N THR A 90 -4.59 -14.57 -13.81
CA THR A 90 -4.72 -15.44 -12.61
C THR A 90 -5.34 -14.68 -11.44
N PRO A 91 -6.58 -14.13 -11.57
CA PRO A 91 -7.20 -13.38 -10.48
C PRO A 91 -7.41 -14.26 -9.25
N ILE A 92 -7.13 -13.71 -8.09
CA ILE A 92 -7.30 -14.39 -6.78
C ILE A 92 -8.49 -13.82 -6.01
N ARG A 93 -8.96 -14.57 -5.02
CA ARG A 93 -9.97 -14.11 -4.04
C ARG A 93 -9.36 -13.85 -2.68
N THR A 94 -8.20 -14.44 -2.41
CA THR A 94 -7.49 -14.27 -1.14
C THR A 94 -5.99 -14.23 -1.37
N LEU A 95 -5.30 -13.41 -0.56
CA LEU A 95 -3.84 -13.37 -0.47
C LEU A 95 -3.44 -13.68 0.98
N GLN A 96 -2.67 -14.74 1.18
CA GLN A 96 -2.11 -15.11 2.46
C GLN A 96 -0.82 -14.32 2.70
N VAL A 97 -0.80 -13.52 3.74
CA VAL A 97 0.40 -12.81 4.24
C VAL A 97 0.68 -13.23 5.70
N PRO A 98 1.84 -12.92 6.30
CA PRO A 98 2.12 -13.31 7.69
C PRO A 98 1.10 -12.83 8.72
N ALA A 99 0.47 -11.67 8.53
CA ALA A 99 -0.58 -11.17 9.42
C ALA A 99 -1.89 -11.96 9.34
N GLY A 100 -2.19 -12.61 8.19
CA GLY A 100 -3.43 -13.38 8.01
C GLY A 100 -3.88 -13.48 6.56
N ILE A 101 -5.16 -13.81 6.39
CA ILE A 101 -5.80 -13.93 5.07
C ILE A 101 -6.45 -12.62 4.70
N VAL A 102 -5.96 -12.00 3.64
CA VAL A 102 -6.50 -10.78 3.04
C VAL A 102 -7.53 -11.16 1.98
N GLY A 103 -8.75 -10.66 2.09
CA GLY A 103 -9.77 -10.78 1.04
C GLY A 103 -9.42 -9.90 -0.15
N VAL A 104 -9.70 -10.37 -1.37
CA VAL A 104 -9.43 -9.61 -2.61
C VAL A 104 -10.71 -9.52 -3.42
N SER A 105 -10.97 -8.34 -3.96
CA SER A 105 -12.06 -8.09 -4.89
C SER A 105 -11.63 -7.08 -5.97
N TYR A 106 -12.36 -7.06 -7.05
CA TYR A 106 -12.07 -6.21 -8.21
C TYR A 106 -13.37 -5.56 -8.67
N ASP A 107 -13.30 -4.31 -9.03
CA ASP A 107 -14.28 -3.64 -9.87
C ASP A 107 -13.66 -3.27 -11.24
N ASP A 108 -14.31 -2.41 -12.02
CA ASP A 108 -13.87 -2.13 -13.39
C ASP A 108 -12.45 -1.55 -13.45
N ASP A 109 -12.13 -0.58 -12.60
CA ASP A 109 -10.87 0.16 -12.63
C ASP A 109 -10.05 0.09 -11.34
N ARG A 110 -10.56 -0.58 -10.29
CA ARG A 110 -9.89 -0.68 -9.00
C ARG A 110 -9.67 -2.12 -8.58
N THR A 111 -8.62 -2.31 -7.83
CA THR A 111 -8.36 -3.51 -7.06
C THR A 111 -8.55 -3.18 -5.60
N ALA A 112 -9.27 -4.02 -4.89
CA ALA A 112 -9.58 -3.83 -3.48
C ALA A 112 -9.13 -5.04 -2.66
N ILE A 113 -8.68 -4.74 -1.43
CA ILE A 113 -8.35 -5.73 -0.41
C ILE A 113 -9.18 -5.48 0.84
N ARG A 114 -9.52 -6.54 1.57
CA ARG A 114 -10.16 -6.47 2.88
C ARG A 114 -9.19 -6.99 3.93
N ALA A 115 -8.77 -6.11 4.81
CA ALA A 115 -7.79 -6.39 5.87
C ALA A 115 -8.27 -5.85 7.22
N ARG A 116 -7.66 -6.31 8.31
CA ARG A 116 -7.90 -5.75 9.63
C ARG A 116 -7.12 -4.46 9.81
N ALA A 117 -7.75 -3.42 10.33
CA ALA A 117 -7.06 -2.17 10.68
C ALA A 117 -5.92 -2.42 11.68
N GLU A 118 -6.11 -3.33 12.63
CA GLU A 118 -5.11 -3.71 13.65
C GLU A 118 -3.85 -4.40 13.12
N TRP A 119 -3.86 -4.89 11.86
CA TRP A 119 -2.66 -5.44 11.21
C TRP A 119 -1.68 -4.35 10.75
N SER A 120 -2.15 -3.12 10.66
CA SER A 120 -1.34 -1.96 10.33
C SER A 120 -0.59 -1.46 11.56
N PRO A 121 0.61 -0.87 11.41
CA PRO A 121 1.33 -0.25 12.52
C PRO A 121 0.50 0.88 13.16
N GLU A 122 0.95 1.34 14.31
CA GLU A 122 0.39 2.54 14.92
C GLU A 122 0.99 3.77 14.26
N PHE A 123 0.14 4.77 13.98
CA PHE A 123 0.54 6.06 13.43
C PHE A 123 0.23 7.16 14.43
N ALA A 124 1.11 8.15 14.53
CA ALA A 124 0.78 9.43 15.13
C ALA A 124 -0.15 10.20 14.18
N ILE A 125 -1.46 10.14 14.45
CA ILE A 125 -2.49 10.75 13.60
C ILE A 125 -2.70 12.21 14.02
N HIS A 126 -2.48 13.14 13.07
CA HIS A 126 -2.60 14.60 13.30
C HIS A 126 -3.78 15.16 12.51
N ASP A 127 -4.83 15.57 13.23
CA ASP A 127 -5.98 16.30 12.67
C ASP A 127 -5.62 17.79 12.54
N LEU A 128 -5.33 18.24 11.33
CA LEU A 128 -4.98 19.62 11.02
C LEU A 128 -6.23 20.42 10.62
N ARG A 129 -6.17 21.73 10.79
CA ARG A 129 -7.35 22.61 10.60
C ARG A 129 -7.73 22.82 9.15
N SER A 130 -6.78 22.65 8.23
CA SER A 130 -6.99 22.91 6.80
C SER A 130 -6.09 22.07 5.90
N VAL A 131 -6.51 21.93 4.64
CA VAL A 131 -5.70 21.32 3.56
C VAL A 131 -4.38 22.07 3.38
N ASP A 132 -4.39 23.39 3.52
CA ASP A 132 -3.16 24.20 3.37
C ASP A 132 -2.15 23.90 4.48
N GLU A 133 -2.59 23.62 5.72
CA GLU A 133 -1.70 23.17 6.80
C GLU A 133 -1.10 21.80 6.48
N VAL A 134 -1.87 20.85 5.93
CA VAL A 134 -1.35 19.55 5.50
C VAL A 134 -0.31 19.72 4.40
N LEU A 135 -0.61 20.52 3.38
CA LEU A 135 0.29 20.73 2.24
C LEU A 135 1.56 21.50 2.61
N GLY A 136 1.45 22.42 3.57
CA GLY A 136 2.56 23.25 4.04
C GLY A 136 3.41 22.63 5.14
N ALA A 137 3.08 21.43 5.63
CA ALA A 137 3.83 20.74 6.68
C ALA A 137 5.25 20.41 6.20
N ASP A 138 6.25 20.73 7.04
CA ASP A 138 7.63 20.38 6.76
C ASP A 138 7.94 18.99 7.36
N PRO A 139 8.41 18.01 6.58
CA PRO A 139 8.78 16.71 7.11
C PRO A 139 9.80 16.75 8.26
N ASP A 140 10.67 17.77 8.30
CA ASP A 140 11.68 17.91 9.35
C ASP A 140 11.04 18.20 10.74
N ASP A 141 9.81 18.75 10.79
CA ASP A 141 9.05 18.95 12.02
C ASP A 141 8.49 17.63 12.60
N TYR A 142 8.56 16.53 11.85
CA TYR A 142 8.01 15.21 12.15
C TYR A 142 9.10 14.13 12.06
N SER A 143 10.29 14.41 12.57
CA SER A 143 11.49 13.57 12.43
C SER A 143 11.83 12.77 13.69
N ASP A 144 10.87 12.52 14.57
CA ASP A 144 11.01 11.59 15.69
C ASP A 144 10.77 10.12 15.26
N ASP A 145 10.88 9.17 16.19
CA ASP A 145 10.78 7.72 15.95
C ASP A 145 9.38 7.23 15.55
N ALA A 146 8.41 8.12 15.27
CA ALA A 146 7.04 7.76 14.93
C ALA A 146 6.75 7.87 13.43
N GLU A 147 5.78 7.09 12.97
CA GLU A 147 5.18 7.27 11.65
C GLU A 147 4.04 8.29 11.75
N HIS A 148 4.20 9.46 11.13
CA HIS A 148 3.27 10.58 11.25
C HIS A 148 2.28 10.63 10.09
N TYR A 149 0.99 10.57 10.37
CA TYR A 149 -0.07 10.72 9.39
C TYR A 149 -0.85 12.01 9.63
N LEU A 150 -0.61 13.00 8.76
CA LEU A 150 -1.24 14.31 8.79
C LEU A 150 -2.45 14.31 7.88
N TRP A 151 -3.58 14.85 8.34
CA TRP A 151 -4.77 14.90 7.52
C TRP A 151 -5.66 16.10 7.84
N ALA A 152 -6.48 16.51 6.86
CA ALA A 152 -7.54 17.49 7.02
C ALA A 152 -8.71 17.18 6.08
N TRP A 153 -9.89 17.64 6.44
CA TRP A 153 -11.07 17.52 5.57
C TRP A 153 -10.96 18.39 4.31
N VAL A 154 -11.19 17.79 3.17
CA VAL A 154 -11.50 18.48 1.90
C VAL A 154 -13.02 18.67 1.82
N ASP A 155 -13.77 17.58 2.07
CA ASP A 155 -15.23 17.55 2.14
C ASP A 155 -15.62 16.57 3.25
N ARG A 156 -16.08 17.11 4.37
CA ARG A 156 -16.43 16.29 5.53
C ARG A 156 -17.69 15.45 5.28
N ASP A 157 -18.68 16.00 4.62
CA ASP A 157 -19.94 15.31 4.37
C ASP A 157 -19.74 14.16 3.37
N GLY A 158 -18.96 14.39 2.33
CA GLY A 158 -18.57 13.40 1.32
C GLY A 158 -17.46 12.44 1.77
N GLY A 159 -16.90 12.60 2.98
CA GLY A 159 -15.84 11.71 3.47
C GLY A 159 -14.51 11.87 2.74
N HIS A 160 -14.21 13.05 2.18
CA HIS A 160 -12.97 13.29 1.47
C HIS A 160 -11.95 14.01 2.37
N ILE A 161 -10.75 13.42 2.49
CA ILE A 161 -9.62 13.98 3.23
C ILE A 161 -8.41 14.20 2.31
N ARG A 162 -7.59 15.17 2.69
CA ARG A 162 -6.24 15.37 2.21
C ARG A 162 -5.26 14.89 3.26
N SER A 163 -4.23 14.14 2.86
CA SER A 163 -3.24 13.62 3.82
C SER A 163 -1.82 13.65 3.27
N ARG A 164 -0.87 13.57 4.19
CA ARG A 164 0.56 13.29 3.97
C ARG A 164 1.05 12.34 5.05
N MET A 165 2.04 11.51 4.73
CA MET A 165 2.63 10.54 5.66
C MET A 165 4.14 10.69 5.67
N PHE A 166 4.70 10.86 6.85
CA PHE A 166 6.15 11.00 7.08
C PHE A 166 6.66 9.85 7.95
N ALA A 167 7.77 9.24 7.52
CA ALA A 167 8.42 8.13 8.21
C ALA A 167 9.94 8.23 8.01
N SER A 168 10.54 9.33 8.42
CA SER A 168 11.97 9.65 8.20
C SER A 168 12.88 8.58 8.77
N ASP A 169 12.55 8.00 9.92
CA ASP A 169 13.36 6.96 10.58
C ASP A 169 13.33 5.61 9.85
N LEU A 170 12.33 5.37 9.01
CA LEU A 170 12.29 4.20 8.12
C LEU A 170 13.03 4.43 6.79
N GLY A 171 13.69 5.58 6.65
CA GLY A 171 14.41 5.98 5.43
C GLY A 171 13.48 6.48 4.31
N VAL A 172 12.22 6.77 4.63
CA VAL A 172 11.21 7.31 3.70
C VAL A 172 10.73 8.66 4.25
N PRO A 173 11.34 9.80 3.87
CA PRO A 173 10.95 11.11 4.36
C PRO A 173 9.46 11.41 4.18
N GLU A 174 8.89 11.03 3.03
CA GLU A 174 7.45 11.10 2.75
C GLU A 174 7.02 9.90 1.90
N ASP A 175 5.98 9.19 2.34
CA ASP A 175 5.38 8.08 1.59
C ASP A 175 4.18 8.60 0.76
N GLU A 176 4.25 8.34 -0.55
CA GLU A 176 3.30 8.89 -1.54
C GLU A 176 1.86 8.40 -1.32
N ALA A 177 1.69 7.12 -0.91
CA ALA A 177 0.37 6.55 -0.64
C ALA A 177 0.47 5.34 0.29
N THR A 178 -0.06 5.47 1.51
CA THR A 178 0.08 4.52 2.60
C THR A 178 -1.22 3.79 2.89
N GLY A 179 -1.38 2.59 2.33
CA GLY A 179 -2.61 1.81 2.51
C GLY A 179 -2.86 1.38 3.96
N SER A 180 -1.81 1.12 4.74
CA SER A 180 -1.90 0.80 6.18
C SER A 180 -2.41 1.99 6.99
N ALA A 181 -1.90 3.22 6.72
CA ALA A 181 -2.40 4.43 7.36
C ALA A 181 -3.85 4.74 6.93
N ALA A 182 -4.20 4.47 5.65
CA ALA A 182 -5.57 4.58 5.18
C ALA A 182 -6.52 3.66 5.95
N ALA A 183 -6.10 2.42 6.28
CA ALA A 183 -6.90 1.53 7.13
C ALA A 183 -7.08 2.10 8.54
N ARG A 184 -6.01 2.60 9.16
CA ARG A 184 -6.06 3.17 10.51
C ARG A 184 -6.94 4.42 10.61
N ILE A 185 -6.80 5.37 9.67
CA ILE A 185 -7.62 6.60 9.70
C ILE A 185 -9.09 6.30 9.43
N THR A 186 -9.38 5.32 8.57
CA THR A 186 -10.74 4.87 8.29
C THR A 186 -11.41 4.28 9.53
N ASP A 187 -10.71 3.42 10.25
CA ASP A 187 -11.19 2.85 11.50
C ASP A 187 -11.33 3.91 12.61
N TYR A 188 -10.33 4.79 12.75
CA TYR A 188 -10.34 5.91 13.69
C TYR A 188 -11.55 6.84 13.49
N LEU A 189 -11.88 7.17 12.23
CA LEU A 189 -13.02 8.04 11.91
C LEU A 189 -14.34 7.28 11.82
N SER A 190 -14.30 5.92 11.84
CA SER A 190 -15.45 5.02 11.75
C SER A 190 -16.38 5.32 10.57
N ARG A 191 -15.80 5.56 9.39
CA ARG A 191 -16.55 5.89 8.17
C ARG A 191 -15.78 5.64 6.90
N ASP A 192 -16.48 5.55 5.77
CA ASP A 192 -15.90 5.47 4.43
C ASP A 192 -15.17 6.74 4.07
N LEU A 193 -14.00 6.60 3.40
CA LEU A 193 -13.18 7.73 3.00
C LEU A 193 -12.75 7.65 1.53
N THR A 194 -12.67 8.83 0.92
CA THR A 194 -11.85 9.11 -0.25
C THR A 194 -10.63 9.88 0.21
N ILE A 195 -9.45 9.33 0.01
CA ILE A 195 -8.19 9.91 0.51
C ILE A 195 -7.37 10.37 -0.67
N THR A 196 -6.98 11.65 -0.68
CA THR A 196 -5.94 12.16 -1.57
C THR A 196 -4.67 12.33 -0.75
N GLN A 197 -3.64 11.51 -1.02
CA GLN A 197 -2.37 11.52 -0.29
C GLN A 197 -1.20 11.95 -1.19
N GLY A 198 -0.12 12.41 -0.55
CA GLY A 198 1.14 12.74 -1.22
C GLY A 198 0.96 13.81 -2.31
N LYS A 199 1.42 13.56 -3.50
CA LYS A 199 1.31 14.48 -4.66
C LYS A 199 -0.07 14.45 -5.32
N GLY A 200 -0.89 13.44 -5.04
CA GLY A 200 -2.23 13.30 -5.62
C GLY A 200 -2.73 11.86 -5.75
N SER A 201 -2.07 10.93 -5.10
CA SER A 201 -2.49 9.52 -5.06
C SER A 201 -3.87 9.36 -4.44
N GLN A 202 -4.67 8.41 -4.93
CA GLN A 202 -6.06 8.22 -4.54
C GLN A 202 -6.30 6.84 -3.93
N ILE A 203 -6.70 6.85 -2.65
CA ILE A 203 -7.08 5.65 -1.90
C ILE A 203 -8.56 5.75 -1.54
N TYR A 204 -9.30 4.67 -1.72
CA TYR A 204 -10.71 4.57 -1.36
C TYR A 204 -10.84 3.52 -0.27
N THR A 205 -11.54 3.85 0.81
CA THR A 205 -11.73 2.91 1.91
C THR A 205 -13.19 2.80 2.28
N THR A 206 -13.58 1.59 2.73
CA THR A 206 -14.90 1.33 3.32
C THR A 206 -14.71 0.76 4.71
N TRP A 207 -15.37 1.37 5.69
CA TRP A 207 -15.31 0.99 7.08
C TRP A 207 -16.31 -0.14 7.39
N ASP A 208 -15.91 -1.02 8.32
CA ASP A 208 -16.73 -2.10 8.84
C ASP A 208 -16.62 -2.11 10.37
N PRO A 209 -17.75 -2.08 11.12
CA PRO A 209 -17.74 -2.01 12.58
C PRO A 209 -17.08 -3.20 13.28
N GLU A 210 -16.79 -4.28 12.55
CA GLU A 210 -16.04 -5.44 13.07
C GLU A 210 -14.52 -5.27 12.98
N GLY A 211 -14.02 -4.06 12.67
CA GLY A 211 -12.58 -3.74 12.56
C GLY A 211 -11.95 -4.18 11.23
N TRP A 212 -12.78 -4.47 10.22
CA TRP A 212 -12.32 -4.68 8.86
C TRP A 212 -12.38 -3.38 8.06
N VAL A 213 -11.41 -3.21 7.17
CA VAL A 213 -11.40 -2.11 6.21
C VAL A 213 -11.19 -2.66 4.82
N LEU A 214 -12.05 -2.24 3.87
CA LEU A 214 -11.76 -2.40 2.46
C LEU A 214 -10.85 -1.24 2.03
N ILE A 215 -9.74 -1.55 1.35
CA ILE A 215 -8.79 -0.57 0.82
C ILE A 215 -8.72 -0.80 -0.69
N ALA A 216 -9.07 0.20 -1.47
CA ALA A 216 -9.16 0.09 -2.92
C ALA A 216 -8.41 1.21 -3.63
N GLY A 217 -7.91 0.92 -4.83
CA GLY A 217 -7.31 1.93 -5.69
C GLY A 217 -6.95 1.41 -7.07
N ARG A 218 -6.55 2.33 -7.93
CA ARG A 218 -6.06 2.06 -9.27
C ARG A 218 -4.59 1.71 -9.23
N VAL A 219 -4.19 0.86 -10.17
CA VAL A 219 -2.79 0.43 -10.32
C VAL A 219 -2.39 0.56 -11.78
N VAL A 220 -1.17 1.02 -12.02
CA VAL A 220 -0.56 1.12 -13.35
C VAL A 220 0.77 0.38 -13.32
N SER A 221 1.09 -0.33 -14.41
CA SER A 221 2.40 -0.95 -14.60
C SER A 221 3.34 0.00 -15.33
N ASP A 222 4.53 0.21 -14.77
CA ASP A 222 5.64 0.92 -15.40
C ASP A 222 6.62 -0.03 -16.13
N GLY A 223 6.26 -1.33 -16.21
CA GLY A 223 7.02 -2.34 -16.93
C GLY A 223 7.88 -3.23 -16.04
N VAL A 224 8.85 -3.89 -16.64
CA VAL A 224 9.76 -4.84 -15.96
C VAL A 224 11.17 -4.25 -15.89
N ARG A 225 11.76 -4.29 -14.71
CA ARG A 225 13.17 -3.98 -14.44
C ARG A 225 13.93 -5.27 -14.15
N GLN A 226 15.15 -5.39 -14.67
CA GLN A 226 16.04 -6.50 -14.34
C GLN A 226 17.06 -6.06 -13.28
N LEU A 227 17.26 -6.92 -12.28
CA LEU A 227 18.34 -6.83 -11.28
C LEU A 227 19.33 -7.98 -11.50
N ASP A 228 20.62 -7.72 -11.31
CA ASP A 228 21.73 -8.69 -11.47
C ASP A 228 22.02 -9.45 -10.17
#